data_4b3c9ffd963e6509000f93d402742c43
#
_entry.id   4b3c9ffd963e6509000f93d402742c43
#
_cell.length_a   1.000
_cell.length_b   1.000
_cell.length_c   1.000
_cell.angle_alpha   90.00
_cell.angle_beta   90.00
_cell.angle_gamma   90.00
#
_symmetry.space_group_name_H-M   'P 1'
#
loop_
_entity.id
_entity.type
_entity.pdbx_description
1 polymer ?
#
loop_
_entity_poly.entity_id
_entity_poly.type
_entity_poly.pdbx_seq_one_letter_code
_entity_poly.pdbx_strand_id
1 'polypeptide(L)'
;MQESGTAGQEVGIVVSDDEVNSSIGEYLQSVLTSIGYKATVKPLSGNIQFTYIQNSNNKAQISLTSWYQDYPAASDFLNVLLSCTSFRPGSDSSINISGFCDKKLDAKMQAALTLGQTDQAAADKQWAALDKEFMAQAPMAPLFTPKLIDFTSSRVGNYQFSKQFYMLVSQLWVQ
;
A
#
# COMPACT_ATOMS: atom_id res chain seq x y z
N MET A 1 -7.65 15.53 19.70
CA MET A 1 -7.10 14.63 20.75
C MET A 1 -7.91 14.62 22.04
N GLN A 2 -8.23 15.77 22.64
CA GLN A 2 -9.04 15.79 23.87
C GLN A 2 -10.45 15.22 23.64
N GLU A 3 -11.06 15.51 22.50
CA GLU A 3 -12.40 15.00 22.13
C GLU A 3 -12.44 13.50 21.84
N SER A 4 -11.35 12.90 21.35
CA SER A 4 -11.29 11.47 21.04
C SER A 4 -10.96 10.58 22.25
N GLY A 5 -10.48 11.15 23.36
CA GLY A 5 -10.04 10.41 24.54
C GLY A 5 -8.80 9.53 24.32
N THR A 6 -8.05 9.74 23.23
CA THR A 6 -6.89 8.91 22.87
C THR A 6 -5.53 9.52 23.24
N ALA A 7 -5.51 10.64 23.94
CA ALA A 7 -4.28 11.29 24.40
C ALA A 7 -3.46 10.35 25.30
N GLY A 8 -2.16 10.23 25.02
CA GLY A 8 -1.22 9.41 25.79
C GLY A 8 -1.27 7.91 25.47
N GLN A 9 -2.11 7.47 24.53
CA GLN A 9 -2.08 6.07 24.08
C GLN A 9 -0.78 5.73 23.36
N GLU A 10 -0.35 4.49 23.50
CA GLU A 10 0.82 3.96 22.80
C GLU A 10 0.46 3.63 21.34
N VAL A 11 1.33 4.00 20.40
CA VAL A 11 1.19 3.69 18.98
C VAL A 11 2.50 3.15 18.44
N GLY A 12 2.48 1.90 17.97
CA GLY A 12 3.60 1.25 17.29
C GLY A 12 3.57 1.49 15.79
N ILE A 13 4.71 1.93 15.25
CA ILE A 13 4.93 2.15 13.82
C ILE A 13 5.91 1.10 13.33
N VAL A 14 5.48 0.18 12.46
CA VAL A 14 6.33 -0.86 11.90
C VAL A 14 6.83 -0.41 10.53
N VAL A 15 8.14 -0.41 10.35
CA VAL A 15 8.80 0.01 9.11
C VAL A 15 9.84 -1.02 8.66
N SER A 16 10.20 -1.02 7.38
CA SER A 16 11.43 -1.69 6.93
C SER A 16 12.66 -0.94 7.45
N ASP A 17 13.76 -1.66 7.70
CA ASP A 17 15.00 -1.13 8.27
C ASP A 17 15.90 -0.39 7.25
N ASP A 18 15.42 -0.18 6.03
CA ASP A 18 16.11 0.68 5.07
C ASP A 18 16.03 2.17 5.44
N GLU A 19 16.94 2.97 4.91
CA GLU A 19 17.11 4.38 5.26
C GLU A 19 15.84 5.22 5.01
N VAL A 20 15.16 4.99 3.89
CA VAL A 20 13.97 5.78 3.51
C VAL A 20 12.81 5.49 4.45
N ASN A 21 12.50 4.20 4.66
CA ASN A 21 11.38 3.80 5.52
C ASN A 21 11.66 4.15 6.99
N SER A 22 12.89 4.02 7.45
CA SER A 22 13.30 4.44 8.80
C SER A 22 13.09 5.94 9.00
N SER A 23 13.52 6.78 8.07
CA SER A 23 13.34 8.24 8.12
C SER A 23 11.86 8.64 8.13
N ILE A 24 11.02 7.97 7.34
CA ILE A 24 9.56 8.20 7.35
C ILE A 24 8.96 7.76 8.69
N GLY A 25 9.40 6.63 9.23
CA GLY A 25 8.96 6.14 10.54
C GLY A 25 9.26 7.14 11.66
N GLU A 26 10.46 7.71 11.69
CA GLU A 26 10.87 8.75 12.65
C GLU A 26 10.04 10.03 12.49
N TYR A 27 9.78 10.44 11.25
CA TYR A 27 8.90 11.58 10.98
C TYR A 27 7.49 11.34 11.52
N LEU A 28 6.89 10.18 11.24
CA LEU A 28 5.56 9.83 11.75
C LEU A 28 5.55 9.75 13.29
N GLN A 29 6.60 9.21 13.90
CA GLN A 29 6.75 9.22 15.35
C GLN A 29 6.73 10.64 15.91
N SER A 30 7.48 11.54 15.30
CA SER A 30 7.51 12.96 15.70
C SER A 30 6.14 13.61 15.59
N VAL A 31 5.43 13.40 14.47
CA VAL A 31 4.07 13.93 14.27
C VAL A 31 3.10 13.39 15.31
N LEU A 32 3.06 12.08 15.53
CA LEU A 32 2.17 11.46 16.51
C LEU A 32 2.47 11.93 17.95
N THR A 33 3.75 12.05 18.27
CA THR A 33 4.17 12.57 19.59
C THR A 33 3.74 14.02 19.77
N SER A 34 3.88 14.85 18.74
CA SER A 34 3.49 16.27 18.80
C SER A 34 1.98 16.48 19.06
N ILE A 35 1.16 15.53 18.62
CA ILE A 35 -0.29 15.55 18.86
C ILE A 35 -0.71 14.73 20.11
N GLY A 36 0.26 14.21 20.89
CA GLY A 36 0.03 13.67 22.22
C GLY A 36 -0.06 12.14 22.32
N TYR A 37 0.35 11.37 21.32
CA TYR A 37 0.53 9.92 21.43
C TYR A 37 1.91 9.57 21.95
N LYS A 38 2.06 8.36 22.52
CA LYS A 38 3.35 7.74 22.83
C LYS A 38 3.74 6.85 21.65
N ALA A 39 4.31 7.45 20.61
CA ALA A 39 4.66 6.74 19.39
C ALA A 39 6.05 6.10 19.49
N THR A 40 6.18 4.86 18.99
CA THR A 40 7.44 4.11 18.91
C THR A 40 7.62 3.54 17.51
N VAL A 41 8.85 3.59 16.98
CA VAL A 41 9.21 2.97 15.71
C VAL A 41 9.80 1.59 15.96
N LYS A 42 9.31 0.61 15.22
CA LYS A 42 9.82 -0.76 15.20
C LYS A 42 10.36 -1.07 13.81
N PRO A 43 11.67 -0.92 13.57
CA PRO A 43 12.28 -1.34 12.32
C PRO A 43 12.38 -2.87 12.27
N LEU A 44 12.09 -3.45 11.12
CA LEU A 44 12.23 -4.87 10.81
C LEU A 44 12.97 -5.04 9.50
N SER A 45 13.74 -6.13 9.37
CA SER A 45 14.37 -6.46 8.09
C SER A 45 13.35 -6.52 6.97
N GLY A 46 13.67 -5.93 5.81
CA GLY A 46 12.80 -5.90 4.64
C GLY A 46 12.30 -7.28 4.20
N ASN A 47 13.07 -8.34 4.48
CA ASN A 47 12.68 -9.72 4.17
C ASN A 47 11.53 -10.25 5.04
N ILE A 48 11.28 -9.68 6.22
CA ILE A 48 10.27 -10.16 7.16
C ILE A 48 9.19 -9.12 7.46
N GLN A 49 9.47 -7.84 7.21
CA GLN A 49 8.57 -6.73 7.56
C GLN A 49 7.19 -6.90 6.93
N PHE A 50 7.13 -7.23 5.63
CA PHE A 50 5.86 -7.39 4.93
C PHE A 50 5.03 -8.55 5.49
N THR A 51 5.64 -9.74 5.68
CA THR A 51 4.96 -10.88 6.29
C THR A 51 4.51 -10.58 7.72
N TYR A 52 5.33 -9.84 8.47
CA TYR A 52 4.98 -9.43 9.85
C TYR A 52 3.71 -8.58 9.90
N ILE A 53 3.60 -7.56 9.03
CA ILE A 53 2.44 -6.66 9.02
C ILE A 53 1.17 -7.29 8.44
N GLN A 54 1.29 -8.34 7.64
CA GLN A 54 0.17 -9.11 7.13
C GLN A 54 -0.58 -9.86 8.24
N ASN A 55 0.12 -10.28 9.30
CA ASN A 55 -0.47 -11.05 10.38
C ASN A 55 -1.07 -10.12 11.46
N SER A 56 -2.39 -10.06 11.52
CA SER A 56 -3.10 -9.20 12.49
C SER A 56 -2.83 -9.55 13.96
N ASN A 57 -2.34 -10.77 14.26
CA ASN A 57 -1.94 -11.15 15.63
C ASN A 57 -0.71 -10.36 16.11
N ASN A 58 0.10 -9.82 15.19
CA ASN A 58 1.25 -8.98 15.52
C ASN A 58 0.86 -7.56 15.95
N LYS A 59 -0.42 -7.19 15.79
CA LYS A 59 -0.99 -5.92 16.27
C LYS A 59 -0.21 -4.69 15.80
N ALA A 60 0.29 -4.70 14.56
CA ALA A 60 0.87 -3.52 13.94
C ALA A 60 -0.22 -2.46 13.80
N GLN A 61 -0.08 -1.30 14.48
CA GLN A 61 -1.08 -0.24 14.47
C GLN A 61 -0.90 0.68 13.26
N ILE A 62 0.35 1.04 12.97
CA ILE A 62 0.73 1.74 11.75
C ILE A 62 1.84 0.94 11.08
N SER A 63 1.77 0.76 9.78
CA SER A 63 2.83 0.14 9.01
C SER A 63 3.08 0.89 7.71
N LEU A 64 4.35 0.99 7.32
CA LEU A 64 4.73 1.48 6.01
C LEU A 64 4.87 0.30 5.07
N THR A 65 4.24 0.42 3.90
CA THR A 65 4.36 -0.59 2.85
C THR A 65 4.12 0.06 1.49
N SER A 66 4.46 -0.65 0.44
CA SER A 66 4.20 -0.27 -0.94
C SER A 66 3.48 -1.40 -1.68
N TRP A 67 2.77 -1.03 -2.73
CA TRP A 67 2.19 -1.97 -3.67
C TRP A 67 2.62 -1.62 -5.08
N TYR A 68 3.06 -2.60 -5.84
CA TYR A 68 3.34 -2.49 -7.26
C TYR A 68 2.20 -3.12 -8.03
N GLN A 69 1.85 -2.53 -9.17
CA GLN A 69 0.76 -3.07 -9.97
C GLN A 69 1.12 -4.45 -10.55
N ASP A 70 0.24 -5.43 -10.33
CA ASP A 70 0.28 -6.72 -10.99
C ASP A 70 -0.34 -6.64 -12.39
N TYR A 71 -1.35 -5.77 -12.54
CA TYR A 71 -2.02 -5.44 -13.80
C TYR A 71 -2.52 -3.98 -13.79
N PRO A 72 -2.62 -3.33 -14.97
CA PRO A 72 -2.88 -1.89 -15.04
C PRO A 72 -4.38 -1.55 -14.88
N ALA A 73 -4.94 -1.79 -13.69
CA ALA A 73 -6.31 -1.43 -13.36
C ALA A 73 -6.46 -1.00 -11.90
N ALA A 74 -7.44 -0.14 -11.61
CA ALA A 74 -7.74 0.32 -10.26
C ALA A 74 -8.11 -0.81 -9.29
N SER A 75 -8.68 -1.90 -9.81
CA SER A 75 -9.02 -3.09 -9.03
C SER A 75 -7.80 -3.77 -8.40
N ASP A 76 -6.62 -3.64 -9.00
CA ASP A 76 -5.38 -4.16 -8.46
C ASP A 76 -4.96 -3.49 -7.13
N PHE A 77 -5.40 -2.27 -6.93
CA PHE A 77 -5.17 -1.54 -5.69
C PHE A 77 -6.39 -1.64 -4.76
N LEU A 78 -7.55 -1.21 -5.20
CA LEU A 78 -8.71 -1.08 -4.33
C LEU A 78 -9.29 -2.45 -3.92
N ASN A 79 -9.52 -3.35 -4.90
CA ASN A 79 -10.09 -4.66 -4.60
C ASN A 79 -9.09 -5.59 -3.90
N VAL A 80 -7.82 -5.57 -4.34
CA VAL A 80 -6.78 -6.43 -3.76
C VAL A 80 -6.42 -6.00 -2.34
N LEU A 81 -6.27 -4.69 -2.08
CA LEU A 81 -5.78 -4.19 -0.80
C LEU A 81 -6.88 -3.91 0.23
N LEU A 82 -8.13 -3.65 -0.18
CA LEU A 82 -9.17 -3.12 0.70
C LEU A 82 -10.46 -3.94 0.73
N SER A 83 -10.60 -5.02 -0.09
CA SER A 83 -11.79 -5.85 0.00
C SER A 83 -11.84 -6.68 1.28
N CYS A 84 -13.04 -6.97 1.76
CA CYS A 84 -13.24 -7.87 2.90
C CYS A 84 -12.63 -9.26 2.67
N THR A 85 -12.69 -9.76 1.44
CA THR A 85 -12.19 -11.09 1.07
C THR A 85 -10.66 -11.18 1.05
N SER A 86 -9.97 -10.05 0.93
CA SER A 86 -8.50 -9.98 0.97
C SER A 86 -7.95 -9.95 2.40
N PHE A 87 -8.81 -9.72 3.40
CA PHE A 87 -8.43 -9.79 4.80
C PHE A 87 -8.50 -11.22 5.32
N ARG A 88 -7.38 -11.71 5.82
CA ARG A 88 -7.25 -13.06 6.43
C ARG A 88 -6.69 -12.92 7.85
N PRO A 89 -7.56 -12.80 8.87
CA PRO A 89 -7.12 -12.60 10.25
C PRO A 89 -6.13 -13.66 10.71
N GLY A 90 -5.01 -13.22 11.31
CA GLY A 90 -3.97 -14.09 11.85
C GLY A 90 -3.11 -14.82 10.81
N SER A 91 -3.24 -14.47 9.53
CA SER A 91 -2.47 -15.09 8.44
C SER A 91 -1.28 -14.23 8.03
N ASP A 92 -0.13 -14.85 7.82
CA ASP A 92 1.08 -14.23 7.27
C ASP A 92 0.95 -13.91 5.75
N SER A 93 -0.22 -14.14 5.16
CA SER A 93 -0.51 -13.89 3.75
C SER A 93 -1.77 -13.03 3.53
N SER A 94 -2.16 -12.21 4.52
CA SER A 94 -3.26 -11.26 4.38
C SER A 94 -2.82 -10.07 3.54
N ILE A 95 -3.34 -9.94 2.33
CA ILE A 95 -2.98 -8.80 1.46
C ILE A 95 -3.60 -7.49 1.97
N ASN A 96 -4.82 -7.55 2.46
CA ASN A 96 -5.44 -6.43 3.15
C ASN A 96 -4.84 -6.29 4.56
N ILE A 97 -3.79 -5.50 4.67
CA ILE A 97 -3.03 -5.29 5.92
C ILE A 97 -3.82 -4.43 6.90
N SER A 98 -4.62 -3.49 6.41
CA SER A 98 -5.40 -2.59 7.26
C SER A 98 -6.52 -3.30 8.04
N GLY A 99 -6.94 -4.48 7.59
CA GLY A 99 -8.12 -5.18 8.13
C GLY A 99 -9.43 -4.47 7.82
N PHE A 100 -9.41 -3.48 6.93
CA PHE A 100 -10.60 -2.75 6.52
C PHE A 100 -11.60 -3.69 5.83
N CYS A 101 -12.88 -3.54 6.15
CA CYS A 101 -13.94 -4.30 5.50
C CYS A 101 -15.25 -3.50 5.51
N ASP A 102 -15.68 -3.06 4.33
CA ASP A 102 -17.00 -2.49 4.10
C ASP A 102 -17.70 -3.25 2.97
N LYS A 103 -18.70 -4.06 3.33
CA LYS A 103 -19.46 -4.88 2.38
C LYS A 103 -20.21 -4.08 1.31
N LYS A 104 -20.56 -2.81 1.60
CA LYS A 104 -21.20 -1.94 0.61
C LYS A 104 -20.19 -1.49 -0.45
N LEU A 105 -18.97 -1.17 -0.02
CA LEU A 105 -17.89 -0.85 -0.96
C LEU A 105 -17.46 -2.09 -1.75
N ASP A 106 -17.41 -3.27 -1.13
CA ASP A 106 -17.17 -4.52 -1.84
C ASP A 106 -18.20 -4.75 -2.97
N ALA A 107 -19.48 -4.56 -2.67
CA ALA A 107 -20.54 -4.71 -3.68
C ALA A 107 -20.39 -3.71 -4.84
N LYS A 108 -20.00 -2.46 -4.54
CA LYS A 108 -19.72 -1.46 -5.57
C LYS A 108 -18.48 -1.81 -6.41
N MET A 109 -17.42 -2.36 -5.80
CA MET A 109 -16.25 -2.86 -6.53
C MET A 109 -16.63 -3.98 -7.50
N GLN A 110 -17.45 -4.95 -7.06
CA GLN A 110 -17.94 -6.02 -7.94
C GLN A 110 -18.78 -5.47 -9.09
N ALA A 111 -19.62 -4.46 -8.86
CA ALA A 111 -20.39 -3.80 -9.91
C ALA A 111 -19.46 -3.10 -10.93
N ALA A 112 -18.41 -2.42 -10.45
CA ALA A 112 -17.41 -1.78 -11.32
C ALA A 112 -16.62 -2.80 -12.16
N LEU A 113 -16.23 -3.94 -11.58
CA LEU A 113 -15.59 -5.06 -12.28
C LEU A 113 -16.49 -5.61 -13.40
N THR A 114 -17.77 -5.81 -13.10
CA THR A 114 -18.75 -6.31 -14.07
C THR A 114 -18.98 -5.30 -15.21
N LEU A 115 -19.13 -4.01 -14.86
CA LEU A 115 -19.31 -2.95 -15.85
C LEU A 115 -18.12 -2.83 -16.80
N GLY A 116 -16.90 -3.01 -16.28
CA GLY A 116 -15.66 -2.95 -17.08
C GLY A 116 -15.58 -4.00 -18.20
N GLN A 117 -16.38 -5.05 -18.13
CA GLN A 117 -16.45 -6.06 -19.21
C GLN A 117 -17.17 -5.54 -20.47
N THR A 118 -18.00 -4.51 -20.33
CA THR A 118 -18.80 -3.95 -21.43
C THR A 118 -18.57 -2.47 -21.69
N ASP A 119 -18.24 -1.70 -20.64
CA ASP A 119 -17.97 -0.27 -20.69
C ASP A 119 -16.84 0.12 -19.72
N GLN A 120 -15.60 0.05 -20.22
CA GLN A 120 -14.41 0.40 -19.44
C GLN A 120 -14.44 1.87 -18.99
N ALA A 121 -14.89 2.80 -19.82
CA ALA A 121 -14.89 4.21 -19.48
C ALA A 121 -15.88 4.55 -18.37
N ALA A 122 -17.03 3.87 -18.32
CA ALA A 122 -17.97 3.99 -17.22
C ALA A 122 -17.43 3.33 -15.94
N ALA A 123 -16.77 2.18 -16.06
CA ALA A 123 -16.13 1.49 -14.93
C ALA A 123 -15.01 2.36 -14.30
N ASP A 124 -14.18 3.01 -15.10
CA ASP A 124 -13.11 3.90 -14.62
C ASP A 124 -13.67 5.05 -13.77
N LYS A 125 -14.81 5.61 -14.16
CA LYS A 125 -15.51 6.64 -13.37
C LYS A 125 -16.01 6.09 -12.03
N GLN A 126 -16.50 4.85 -12.03
CA GLN A 126 -16.92 4.19 -10.78
C GLN A 126 -15.72 3.91 -9.88
N TRP A 127 -14.61 3.44 -10.42
CA TRP A 127 -13.37 3.24 -9.66
C TRP A 127 -12.84 4.54 -9.05
N ALA A 128 -12.86 5.65 -9.80
CA ALA A 128 -12.46 6.95 -9.28
C ALA A 128 -13.38 7.48 -8.17
N ALA A 129 -14.68 7.15 -8.21
CA ALA A 129 -15.62 7.47 -7.14
C ALA A 129 -15.38 6.59 -5.90
N LEU A 130 -15.13 5.29 -6.10
CA LEU A 130 -14.80 4.34 -5.03
C LEU A 130 -13.51 4.73 -4.31
N ASP A 131 -12.48 5.13 -5.01
CA ASP A 131 -11.23 5.61 -4.40
C ASP A 131 -11.50 6.74 -3.40
N LYS A 132 -12.33 7.72 -3.75
CA LYS A 132 -12.72 8.79 -2.84
C LYS A 132 -13.52 8.29 -1.63
N GLU A 133 -14.43 7.33 -1.83
CA GLU A 133 -15.21 6.74 -0.74
C GLU A 133 -14.32 5.94 0.23
N PHE A 134 -13.33 5.20 -0.28
CA PHE A 134 -12.34 4.52 0.55
C PHE A 134 -11.48 5.52 1.33
N MET A 135 -10.92 6.51 0.65
CA MET A 135 -10.06 7.51 1.31
C MET A 135 -10.81 8.33 2.37
N ALA A 136 -12.12 8.55 2.20
CA ALA A 136 -12.94 9.21 3.23
C ALA A 136 -13.06 8.39 4.53
N GLN A 137 -12.87 7.07 4.46
CA GLN A 137 -12.86 6.18 5.64
C GLN A 137 -11.43 5.94 6.18
N ALA A 138 -10.42 6.47 5.51
CA ALA A 138 -9.01 6.45 5.89
C ALA A 138 -8.45 5.05 6.27
N PRO A 139 -8.68 3.98 5.48
CA PRO A 139 -8.06 2.68 5.74
C PRO A 139 -6.55 2.70 5.51
N MET A 140 -6.07 3.64 4.72
CA MET A 140 -4.66 3.91 4.44
C MET A 140 -4.46 5.40 4.15
N ALA A 141 -3.21 5.84 4.26
CA ALA A 141 -2.77 7.17 3.86
C ALA A 141 -1.74 7.04 2.72
N PRO A 142 -2.11 7.27 1.46
CA PRO A 142 -1.16 7.32 0.37
C PRO A 142 -0.12 8.43 0.61
N LEU A 143 1.16 8.10 0.53
CA LEU A 143 2.24 9.06 0.80
C LEU A 143 2.84 9.61 -0.49
N PHE A 144 3.33 8.74 -1.35
CA PHE A 144 3.97 9.12 -2.61
C PHE A 144 4.08 7.95 -3.58
N THR A 145 4.29 8.27 -4.85
CA THR A 145 4.71 7.32 -5.87
C THR A 145 6.17 7.60 -6.21
N PRO A 146 7.09 6.66 -5.95
CA PRO A 146 8.50 6.86 -6.25
C PRO A 146 8.74 6.89 -7.76
N LYS A 147 9.70 7.70 -8.19
CA LYS A 147 10.26 7.62 -9.55
C LYS A 147 11.30 6.51 -9.58
N LEU A 148 11.17 5.60 -10.52
CA LEU A 148 12.21 4.64 -10.81
C LEU A 148 13.25 5.30 -11.72
N ILE A 149 14.52 5.11 -11.39
CA ILE A 149 15.65 5.60 -12.16
C ILE A 149 16.53 4.40 -12.47
N ASP A 150 16.61 4.06 -13.75
CA ASP A 150 17.50 3.02 -14.22
C ASP A 150 18.77 3.63 -14.79
N PHE A 151 19.89 3.04 -14.48
CA PHE A 151 21.19 3.39 -15.04
C PHE A 151 21.76 2.20 -15.79
N THR A 152 22.12 2.42 -17.04
CA THR A 152 22.79 1.42 -17.87
C THR A 152 24.12 1.94 -18.37
N SER A 153 25.13 1.07 -18.47
CA SER A 153 26.41 1.45 -19.07
C SER A 153 26.27 1.66 -20.57
N SER A 154 27.23 2.39 -21.18
CA SER A 154 27.27 2.61 -22.63
C SER A 154 27.43 1.32 -23.46
N ARG A 155 27.82 0.22 -22.83
CA ARG A 155 27.94 -1.11 -23.45
C ARG A 155 26.60 -1.84 -23.57
N VAL A 156 25.57 -1.40 -22.83
CA VAL A 156 24.23 -2.04 -22.84
C VAL A 156 23.38 -1.42 -23.92
N GLY A 157 22.88 -2.26 -24.83
CA GLY A 157 21.96 -1.86 -25.87
C GLY A 157 20.57 -2.43 -25.69
N ASN A 158 19.63 -1.86 -26.44
CA ASN A 158 18.20 -2.22 -26.45
C ASN A 158 17.51 -2.10 -25.06
N TYR A 159 17.85 -1.03 -24.32
CA TYR A 159 17.09 -0.72 -23.12
C TYR A 159 15.63 -0.45 -23.46
N GLN A 160 14.74 -1.21 -22.81
CA GLN A 160 13.30 -1.05 -22.91
C GLN A 160 12.68 -1.04 -21.51
N PHE A 161 11.73 -0.15 -21.31
CA PHE A 161 11.02 0.01 -20.04
C PHE A 161 9.53 -0.32 -20.21
N SER A 162 9.02 -1.13 -19.32
CA SER A 162 7.58 -1.42 -19.17
C SER A 162 7.10 -0.88 -17.83
N LYS A 163 5.91 -0.27 -17.80
CA LYS A 163 5.31 0.18 -16.52
C LYS A 163 4.99 -0.99 -15.58
N GLN A 164 4.83 -2.19 -16.11
CA GLN A 164 4.50 -3.39 -15.34
C GLN A 164 5.73 -4.20 -14.94
N PHE A 165 6.69 -4.34 -15.86
CA PHE A 165 7.86 -5.19 -15.67
C PHE A 165 9.18 -4.41 -15.49
N TYR A 166 9.10 -3.08 -15.48
CA TYR A 166 10.26 -2.17 -15.41
C TYR A 166 11.25 -2.39 -16.54
N MET A 167 12.53 -2.47 -16.26
CA MET A 167 13.55 -2.76 -17.26
C MET A 167 13.39 -4.19 -17.77
N LEU A 168 13.20 -4.36 -19.06
CA LEU A 168 13.06 -5.67 -19.72
C LEU A 168 14.44 -6.30 -19.92
N VAL A 169 14.97 -6.92 -18.87
CA VAL A 169 16.32 -7.48 -18.82
C VAL A 169 16.54 -8.52 -19.96
N SER A 170 15.51 -9.30 -20.29
CA SER A 170 15.56 -10.29 -21.37
C SER A 170 15.74 -9.68 -22.78
N GLN A 171 15.53 -8.38 -22.93
CA GLN A 171 15.71 -7.67 -24.19
C GLN A 171 17.08 -7.00 -24.34
N LEU A 172 17.85 -6.96 -23.27
CA LEU A 172 19.16 -6.30 -23.27
C LEU A 172 20.22 -7.14 -24.00
N TRP A 173 21.15 -6.47 -24.61
CA TRP A 173 22.39 -7.07 -25.11
C TRP A 173 23.59 -6.22 -24.69
N VAL A 174 24.79 -6.81 -24.70
CA VAL A 174 26.04 -6.14 -24.30
C VAL A 174 27.06 -6.24 -25.43
N GLN A 175 27.69 -5.10 -25.77
CA GLN A 175 28.84 -5.03 -26.67
C GLN A 175 30.12 -5.35 -25.95
#